data_af3de92ad8b6e15e0f4ed3b443aea971
#
_entry.id   af3de92ad8b6e15e0f4ed3b443aea971
#
_cell.length_a   1.000
_cell.length_b   1.000
_cell.length_c   1.000
_cell.angle_alpha   90.00
_cell.angle_beta   90.00
_cell.angle_gamma   90.00
#
_symmetry.space_group_name_H-M   'P 1'
#
loop_
_entity.id
_entity.type
_entity.pdbx_description
1 polymer ?
#
loop_
_entity_poly.entity_id
_entity_poly.type
_entity_poly.pdbx_seq_one_letter_code
_entity_poly.pdbx_strand_id
1 'polypeptide(L)'
;MKITILGSGTSTGVPEIGCGCEVCTSTDPRDFRLRSSALIEKGDNRLLIDCGPDFRIQMLKRPFRKIDAVLLTHKHYDHTGGLDDLRPFCRKGDIPIYANEDTVKHVKSVLPYCFSDVKYPGIPNLMLHKIDGNFQAGGFDIQPIRVFHGRLPILGYRIEAFAYITDMSFIEPEELDKIKGIDTLVINALRFSKPHGSHQTVLEAYNVINEIKPRVVYFTHMMHHIGLHAKIEKILPDNMHLAYDGLEFYV
;
A
#
# COMPACT_ATOMS: atom_id res chain seq x y z
N MET A 1 -7.10 -9.33 13.33
CA MET A 1 -7.29 -8.24 12.34
C MET A 1 -7.26 -8.87 10.95
N LYS A 2 -8.19 -8.53 10.05
CA LYS A 2 -8.22 -9.03 8.67
C LYS A 2 -7.53 -8.03 7.75
N ILE A 3 -6.61 -8.51 6.93
CA ILE A 3 -5.91 -7.72 5.91
C ILE A 3 -6.34 -8.22 4.53
N THR A 4 -6.65 -7.30 3.63
CA THR A 4 -6.91 -7.59 2.23
C THR A 4 -5.95 -6.78 1.36
N ILE A 5 -5.17 -7.45 0.54
CA ILE A 5 -4.36 -6.79 -0.49
C ILE A 5 -5.30 -6.41 -1.65
N LEU A 6 -5.53 -5.13 -1.86
CA LEU A 6 -6.42 -4.63 -2.93
C LEU A 6 -5.70 -4.57 -4.27
N GLY A 7 -4.42 -4.29 -4.24
CA GLY A 7 -3.53 -4.29 -5.38
C GLY A 7 -2.10 -4.62 -4.98
N SER A 8 -1.39 -5.37 -5.79
CA SER A 8 -0.04 -5.89 -5.51
C SER A 8 1.00 -5.45 -6.53
N GLY A 9 0.60 -4.64 -7.53
CA GLY A 9 1.44 -4.19 -8.62
C GLY A 9 2.09 -2.84 -8.39
N THR A 10 3.15 -2.60 -9.15
CA THR A 10 3.90 -1.34 -9.24
C THR A 10 3.09 -0.25 -9.97
N SER A 11 3.68 0.92 -10.14
CA SER A 11 3.06 2.12 -10.73
C SER A 11 2.46 1.93 -12.13
N THR A 12 2.99 1.02 -12.96
CA THR A 12 2.43 0.70 -14.28
C THR A 12 1.32 -0.35 -14.22
N GLY A 13 1.17 -1.04 -13.09
CA GLY A 13 0.34 -2.25 -12.99
C GLY A 13 0.92 -3.42 -13.79
N VAL A 14 0.26 -4.57 -13.73
CA VAL A 14 0.55 -5.75 -14.55
C VAL A 14 -0.80 -6.30 -15.06
N PRO A 15 -0.98 -6.50 -16.39
CA PRO A 15 -0.05 -6.27 -17.50
C PRO A 15 0.36 -4.82 -17.69
N GLU A 16 1.60 -4.60 -18.10
CA GLU A 16 2.06 -3.29 -18.53
C GLU A 16 1.58 -3.01 -19.96
N ILE A 17 1.09 -1.80 -20.22
CA ILE A 17 0.55 -1.41 -21.53
C ILE A 17 1.60 -1.63 -22.63
N GLY A 18 1.24 -2.40 -23.65
CA GLY A 18 2.09 -2.70 -24.78
C GLY A 18 3.12 -3.82 -24.55
N CYS A 19 3.18 -4.43 -23.37
CA CYS A 19 4.09 -5.53 -23.07
C CYS A 19 3.49 -6.89 -23.46
N GLY A 20 4.22 -7.66 -24.26
CA GLY A 20 3.84 -9.02 -24.67
C GLY A 20 4.64 -10.14 -23.97
N CYS A 21 5.28 -9.88 -22.83
CA CYS A 21 6.04 -10.92 -22.12
C CYS A 21 5.13 -11.99 -21.48
N GLU A 22 5.71 -13.12 -21.05
CA GLU A 22 4.98 -14.27 -20.49
C GLU A 22 4.10 -13.88 -19.30
N VAL A 23 4.50 -12.90 -18.47
CA VAL A 23 3.72 -12.44 -17.30
C VAL A 23 2.56 -11.55 -17.74
N CYS A 24 2.80 -10.60 -18.66
CA CYS A 24 1.75 -9.69 -19.13
C CYS A 24 0.70 -10.38 -20.02
N THR A 25 1.00 -11.56 -20.55
CA THR A 25 0.07 -12.40 -21.34
C THR A 25 -0.43 -13.64 -20.58
N SER A 26 -0.09 -13.73 -19.28
CA SER A 26 -0.53 -14.84 -18.43
C SER A 26 -2.05 -14.87 -18.26
N THR A 27 -2.61 -16.08 -18.15
CA THR A 27 -4.02 -16.30 -17.81
C THR A 27 -4.24 -16.57 -16.32
N ASP A 28 -3.17 -16.67 -15.52
CA ASP A 28 -3.28 -16.78 -14.05
C ASP A 28 -3.71 -15.43 -13.49
N PRO A 29 -4.88 -15.33 -12.82
CA PRO A 29 -5.35 -14.04 -12.28
C PRO A 29 -4.40 -13.42 -11.24
N ARG A 30 -3.48 -14.19 -10.65
CA ARG A 30 -2.47 -13.71 -9.71
C ARG A 30 -1.33 -12.96 -10.39
N ASP A 31 -1.18 -13.10 -11.70
CA ASP A 31 -0.25 -12.31 -12.52
C ASP A 31 -0.86 -10.98 -12.99
N PHE A 32 -2.17 -10.78 -12.80
CA PHE A 32 -2.82 -9.49 -13.01
C PHE A 32 -2.78 -8.69 -11.71
N ARG A 33 -2.12 -7.51 -11.74
CA ARG A 33 -1.82 -6.73 -10.54
C ARG A 33 -2.20 -5.27 -10.72
N LEU A 34 -3.21 -4.83 -9.98
CA LEU A 34 -3.56 -3.42 -9.81
C LEU A 34 -2.52 -2.72 -8.92
N ARG A 35 -2.49 -1.37 -8.95
CA ARG A 35 -1.56 -0.58 -8.14
C ARG A 35 -1.73 -0.86 -6.66
N SER A 36 -0.60 -0.83 -5.94
CA SER A 36 -0.50 -1.25 -4.55
C SER A 36 -1.47 -0.52 -3.63
N SER A 37 -2.26 -1.27 -2.88
CA SER A 37 -3.14 -0.77 -1.83
C SER A 37 -3.55 -1.92 -0.92
N ALA A 38 -3.89 -1.63 0.34
CA ALA A 38 -4.37 -2.61 1.31
C ALA A 38 -5.56 -2.09 2.12
N LEU A 39 -6.49 -2.97 2.46
CA LEU A 39 -7.62 -2.71 3.33
C LEU A 39 -7.46 -3.52 4.62
N ILE A 40 -7.57 -2.85 5.75
CA ILE A 40 -7.42 -3.43 7.09
C ILE A 40 -8.76 -3.34 7.80
N GLU A 41 -9.24 -4.45 8.35
CA GLU A 41 -10.52 -4.54 9.02
C GLU A 41 -10.39 -5.17 10.41
N LYS A 42 -11.00 -4.52 11.43
CA LYS A 42 -11.09 -5.03 12.80
C LYS A 42 -12.48 -4.70 13.37
N GLY A 43 -13.33 -5.71 13.50
CA GLY A 43 -14.74 -5.49 13.80
C GLY A 43 -15.42 -4.67 12.69
N ASP A 44 -16.01 -3.53 13.07
CA ASP A 44 -16.64 -2.61 12.12
C ASP A 44 -15.68 -1.56 11.53
N ASN A 45 -14.49 -1.43 12.10
CA ASN A 45 -13.50 -0.44 11.69
C ASN A 45 -12.78 -0.86 10.41
N ARG A 46 -12.60 0.09 9.49
CA ARG A 46 -11.91 -0.09 8.20
C ARG A 46 -10.89 1.01 7.94
N LEU A 47 -9.66 0.60 7.72
CA LEU A 47 -8.53 1.47 7.40
C LEU A 47 -8.03 1.13 5.99
N LEU A 48 -7.89 2.12 5.14
CA LEU A 48 -7.31 1.97 3.80
C LEU A 48 -5.86 2.48 3.82
N ILE A 49 -4.92 1.71 3.26
CA ILE A 49 -3.56 2.17 2.97
C ILE A 49 -3.45 2.36 1.46
N ASP A 50 -3.15 3.59 1.07
CA ASP A 50 -3.08 4.12 -0.29
C ASP A 50 -4.39 4.00 -1.08
N CYS A 51 -4.62 4.99 -1.92
CA CYS A 51 -5.80 5.14 -2.76
C CYS A 51 -5.37 5.53 -4.18
N GLY A 52 -4.81 4.55 -4.89
CA GLY A 52 -4.32 4.69 -6.25
C GLY A 52 -5.44 4.74 -7.30
N PRO A 53 -5.13 4.92 -8.59
CA PRO A 53 -6.11 5.10 -9.66
C PRO A 53 -7.02 3.86 -9.88
N ASP A 54 -6.62 2.71 -9.35
CA ASP A 54 -7.41 1.47 -9.44
C ASP A 54 -8.42 1.30 -8.29
N PHE A 55 -8.45 2.22 -7.32
CA PHE A 55 -9.29 2.14 -6.12
C PHE A 55 -10.75 1.81 -6.44
N ARG A 56 -11.31 2.45 -7.47
CA ARG A 56 -12.70 2.16 -7.90
C ARG A 56 -12.88 0.68 -8.25
N ILE A 57 -12.00 0.10 -9.07
CA ILE A 57 -12.09 -1.31 -9.49
C ILE A 57 -11.86 -2.24 -8.31
N GLN A 58 -10.93 -1.91 -7.43
CA GLN A 58 -10.62 -2.65 -6.21
C GLN A 58 -11.85 -2.73 -5.28
N MET A 59 -12.56 -1.62 -5.11
CA MET A 59 -13.70 -1.54 -4.18
C MET A 59 -15.02 -2.02 -4.76
N LEU A 60 -15.21 -2.04 -6.08
CA LEU A 60 -16.39 -2.63 -6.72
C LEU A 60 -16.54 -4.14 -6.44
N LYS A 61 -15.45 -4.82 -6.11
CA LYS A 61 -15.43 -6.24 -5.73
C LYS A 61 -15.72 -6.49 -4.24
N ARG A 62 -16.01 -5.43 -3.46
CA ARG A 62 -16.14 -5.49 -1.99
C ARG A 62 -17.51 -4.96 -1.54
N PRO A 63 -18.03 -5.43 -0.39
CA PRO A 63 -19.22 -4.85 0.21
C PRO A 63 -19.01 -3.36 0.50
N PHE A 64 -20.00 -2.53 0.11
CA PHE A 64 -19.95 -1.10 0.40
C PHE A 64 -20.15 -0.83 1.90
N ARG A 65 -19.08 -0.48 2.58
CA ARG A 65 -19.04 -0.12 4.00
C ARG A 65 -18.25 1.18 4.15
N LYS A 66 -18.40 1.86 5.30
CA LYS A 66 -17.60 3.03 5.65
C LYS A 66 -16.11 2.74 5.60
N ILE A 67 -15.31 3.70 5.19
CA ILE A 67 -13.86 3.77 5.41
C ILE A 67 -13.65 4.79 6.52
N ASP A 68 -13.05 4.37 7.62
CA ASP A 68 -12.91 5.19 8.83
C ASP A 68 -11.68 6.08 8.78
N ALA A 69 -10.64 5.65 8.06
CA ALA A 69 -9.47 6.49 7.76
C ALA A 69 -8.70 5.96 6.53
N VAL A 70 -7.91 6.85 5.93
CA VAL A 70 -6.96 6.53 4.86
C VAL A 70 -5.57 6.93 5.31
N LEU A 71 -4.60 6.03 5.14
CA LEU A 71 -3.18 6.31 5.32
C LEU A 71 -2.52 6.39 3.95
N LEU A 72 -1.82 7.47 3.67
CA LEU A 72 -1.06 7.61 2.44
C LEU A 72 0.43 7.43 2.74
N THR A 73 1.08 6.53 2.01
CA THR A 73 2.50 6.29 2.15
C THR A 73 3.32 7.43 1.57
N HIS A 74 2.95 7.93 0.40
CA HIS A 74 3.60 9.05 -0.26
C HIS A 74 2.75 9.64 -1.39
N LYS A 75 3.27 10.67 -2.05
CA LYS A 75 2.54 11.51 -2.99
C LYS A 75 2.43 10.99 -4.43
N HIS A 76 3.06 9.88 -4.81
CA HIS A 76 3.02 9.40 -6.18
C HIS A 76 1.60 9.04 -6.61
N TYR A 77 1.33 9.16 -7.92
CA TYR A 77 -0.01 9.01 -8.50
C TYR A 77 -0.61 7.63 -8.25
N ASP A 78 0.20 6.59 -8.33
CA ASP A 78 -0.21 5.20 -8.08
C ASP A 78 -0.67 4.94 -6.63
N HIS A 79 -0.38 5.86 -5.70
CA HIS A 79 -0.82 5.81 -4.30
C HIS A 79 -1.90 6.83 -3.95
N THR A 80 -2.10 7.88 -4.78
CA THR A 80 -3.01 9.00 -4.47
C THR A 80 -4.05 9.28 -5.55
N GLY A 81 -3.89 8.75 -6.77
CA GLY A 81 -4.68 9.11 -7.94
C GLY A 81 -6.16 8.73 -7.90
N GLY A 82 -6.57 7.90 -6.95
CA GLY A 82 -7.96 7.46 -6.74
C GLY A 82 -8.69 8.20 -5.61
N LEU A 83 -8.09 9.20 -4.99
CA LEU A 83 -8.70 9.89 -3.83
C LEU A 83 -10.07 10.53 -4.14
N ASP A 84 -10.33 10.96 -5.37
CA ASP A 84 -11.66 11.46 -5.75
C ASP A 84 -12.73 10.36 -5.75
N ASP A 85 -12.37 9.12 -5.99
CA ASP A 85 -13.26 7.95 -5.92
C ASP A 85 -13.72 7.60 -4.48
N LEU A 86 -13.19 8.27 -3.47
CA LEU A 86 -13.72 8.21 -2.09
C LEU A 86 -15.07 8.93 -1.96
N ARG A 87 -15.50 9.69 -2.95
CA ARG A 87 -16.76 10.46 -3.00
C ARG A 87 -17.99 9.67 -2.55
N PRO A 88 -18.24 8.43 -2.98
CA PRO A 88 -19.38 7.65 -2.49
C PRO A 88 -19.31 7.35 -0.99
N PHE A 89 -18.11 7.15 -0.46
CA PHE A 89 -17.89 6.83 0.95
C PHE A 89 -18.11 8.03 1.87
N CYS A 90 -17.92 9.26 1.37
CA CYS A 90 -18.22 10.50 2.08
C CYS A 90 -19.70 10.68 2.40
N ARG A 91 -20.62 9.92 1.78
CA ARG A 91 -22.04 9.87 2.18
C ARG A 91 -22.24 9.26 3.57
N LYS A 92 -21.22 8.59 4.12
CA LYS A 92 -21.22 7.97 5.45
C LYS A 92 -20.44 8.81 6.49
N GLY A 93 -20.01 9.99 6.12
CA GLY A 93 -19.24 10.94 6.93
C GLY A 93 -17.95 11.37 6.26
N ASP A 94 -17.28 12.33 6.87
CA ASP A 94 -15.98 12.81 6.42
C ASP A 94 -14.93 11.69 6.49
N ILE A 95 -13.96 11.72 5.58
CA ILE A 95 -12.89 10.74 5.54
C ILE A 95 -11.58 11.40 5.97
N PRO A 96 -11.06 11.08 7.16
CA PRO A 96 -9.75 11.52 7.60
C PRO A 96 -8.66 10.79 6.79
N ILE A 97 -7.71 11.58 6.27
CA ILE A 97 -6.56 11.13 5.49
C ILE A 97 -5.29 11.57 6.21
N TYR A 98 -4.44 10.62 6.53
CA TYR A 98 -3.21 10.83 7.27
C TYR A 98 -2.01 10.63 6.33
N ALA A 99 -1.09 11.61 6.33
CA ALA A 99 0.11 11.57 5.49
C ALA A 99 1.23 12.46 6.06
N ASN A 100 2.45 12.33 5.52
CA ASN A 100 3.50 13.31 5.79
C ASN A 100 3.16 14.67 5.16
N GLU A 101 3.85 15.71 5.58
CA GLU A 101 3.59 17.10 5.15
C GLU A 101 3.67 17.28 3.62
N ASP A 102 4.64 16.66 2.97
CA ASP A 102 4.83 16.76 1.52
C ASP A 102 3.66 16.14 0.73
N THR A 103 3.17 14.98 1.18
CA THR A 103 1.98 14.35 0.60
C THR A 103 0.71 15.16 0.86
N VAL A 104 0.54 15.72 2.07
CA VAL A 104 -0.59 16.62 2.37
C VAL A 104 -0.61 17.83 1.43
N LYS A 105 0.54 18.49 1.22
CA LYS A 105 0.67 19.61 0.27
C LYS A 105 0.33 19.19 -1.16
N HIS A 106 0.82 18.04 -1.58
CA HIS A 106 0.55 17.49 -2.92
C HIS A 106 -0.95 17.22 -3.12
N VAL A 107 -1.61 16.52 -2.20
CA VAL A 107 -3.06 16.22 -2.30
C VAL A 107 -3.88 17.51 -2.41
N LYS A 108 -3.56 18.55 -1.61
CA LYS A 108 -4.21 19.84 -1.73
C LYS A 108 -4.02 20.49 -3.10
N SER A 109 -2.85 20.30 -3.72
CA SER A 109 -2.54 20.90 -5.02
C SER A 109 -3.25 20.21 -6.20
N VAL A 110 -3.45 18.88 -6.11
CA VAL A 110 -4.06 18.10 -7.20
C VAL A 110 -5.58 17.99 -7.08
N LEU A 111 -6.14 18.18 -5.88
CA LEU A 111 -7.59 18.17 -5.61
C LEU A 111 -8.06 19.49 -4.94
N PRO A 112 -7.75 20.67 -5.51
CA PRO A 112 -8.00 21.95 -4.83
C PRO A 112 -9.48 22.17 -4.52
N TYR A 113 -10.39 21.65 -5.34
CA TYR A 113 -11.84 21.78 -5.13
C TYR A 113 -12.34 21.05 -3.86
N CYS A 114 -11.64 20.02 -3.40
CA CYS A 114 -11.97 19.32 -2.14
C CYS A 114 -11.71 20.18 -0.90
N PHE A 115 -10.84 21.18 -1.01
CA PHE A 115 -10.33 22.00 0.09
C PHE A 115 -10.68 23.48 -0.06
N SER A 116 -11.53 23.82 -1.04
CA SER A 116 -12.05 25.18 -1.23
C SER A 116 -13.07 25.53 -0.13
N ASP A 117 -13.11 26.83 0.25
CA ASP A 117 -14.14 27.37 1.16
C ASP A 117 -15.55 27.26 0.57
N VAL A 118 -15.66 27.33 -0.77
CA VAL A 118 -16.92 27.18 -1.49
C VAL A 118 -16.99 25.77 -2.09
N LYS A 119 -17.82 24.92 -1.50
CA LYS A 119 -18.06 23.57 -1.98
C LYS A 119 -19.42 23.45 -2.67
N TYR A 120 -19.48 22.80 -3.82
CA TYR A 120 -20.72 22.41 -4.47
C TYR A 120 -21.16 20.98 -4.07
N PRO A 121 -22.45 20.62 -4.19
CA PRO A 121 -22.94 19.29 -3.83
C PRO A 121 -22.17 18.16 -4.55
N GLY A 122 -21.78 17.15 -3.79
CA GLY A 122 -21.11 15.96 -4.32
C GLY A 122 -19.57 16.01 -4.30
N ILE A 123 -18.95 17.09 -3.87
CA ILE A 123 -17.50 17.09 -3.60
C ILE A 123 -17.19 16.12 -2.44
N PRO A 124 -16.12 15.31 -2.51
CA PRO A 124 -15.73 14.47 -1.38
C PRO A 124 -15.24 15.32 -0.20
N ASN A 125 -15.68 14.96 1.00
CA ASN A 125 -15.24 15.58 2.25
C ASN A 125 -14.00 14.82 2.77
N LEU A 126 -12.84 15.30 2.36
CA LEU A 126 -11.54 14.75 2.76
C LEU A 126 -10.92 15.65 3.84
N MET A 127 -10.50 15.06 4.95
CA MET A 127 -9.88 15.77 6.06
C MET A 127 -8.41 15.38 6.15
N LEU A 128 -7.52 16.26 5.72
CA LEU A 128 -6.08 15.99 5.72
C LEU A 128 -5.45 16.25 7.09
N HIS A 129 -4.75 15.24 7.60
CA HIS A 129 -4.00 15.28 8.84
C HIS A 129 -2.52 14.99 8.57
N LYS A 130 -1.66 15.90 9.05
CA LYS A 130 -0.22 15.66 9.02
C LYS A 130 0.17 14.70 10.13
N ILE A 131 1.01 13.71 9.80
CA ILE A 131 1.58 12.76 10.75
C ILE A 131 2.88 13.34 11.33
N ASP A 132 2.97 13.38 12.66
CA ASP A 132 4.14 13.86 13.41
C ASP A 132 4.66 12.83 14.44
N GLY A 133 4.18 11.59 14.42
CA GLY A 133 4.55 10.51 15.35
C GLY A 133 3.46 9.43 15.39
N ASN A 134 3.43 8.64 16.45
CA ASN A 134 2.37 7.65 16.66
C ASN A 134 1.02 8.34 16.83
N PHE A 135 -0.04 7.76 16.27
CA PHE A 135 -1.39 8.34 16.30
C PHE A 135 -2.47 7.26 16.27
N GLN A 136 -3.70 7.68 16.52
CA GLN A 136 -4.88 6.82 16.39
C GLN A 136 -5.73 7.28 15.21
N ALA A 137 -6.18 6.36 14.37
CA ALA A 137 -7.10 6.62 13.28
C ALA A 137 -8.00 5.42 13.01
N GLY A 138 -9.31 5.67 12.81
CA GLY A 138 -10.29 4.63 12.48
C GLY A 138 -10.37 3.50 13.51
N GLY A 139 -10.01 3.75 14.77
CA GLY A 139 -9.99 2.73 15.83
C GLY A 139 -8.74 1.85 15.87
N PHE A 140 -7.68 2.27 15.18
CA PHE A 140 -6.37 1.59 15.17
C PHE A 140 -5.28 2.46 15.78
N ASP A 141 -4.36 1.84 16.53
CA ASP A 141 -3.11 2.44 16.95
C ASP A 141 -2.08 2.27 15.83
N ILE A 142 -1.53 3.38 15.34
CA ILE A 142 -0.68 3.41 14.16
C ILE A 142 0.68 4.00 14.49
N GLN A 143 1.73 3.27 14.16
CA GLN A 143 3.11 3.72 14.23
C GLN A 143 3.65 3.93 12.82
N PRO A 144 3.94 5.17 12.40
CA PRO A 144 4.56 5.44 11.12
C PRO A 144 6.03 4.99 11.14
N ILE A 145 6.47 4.42 10.02
CA ILE A 145 7.83 3.97 9.77
C ILE A 145 8.39 4.80 8.63
N ARG A 146 9.41 5.58 8.89
CA ARG A 146 10.06 6.36 7.84
C ARG A 146 11.01 5.49 7.03
N VAL A 147 10.77 5.40 5.74
CA VAL A 147 11.62 4.70 4.78
C VAL A 147 11.93 5.62 3.60
N PHE A 148 12.86 5.21 2.74
CA PHE A 148 13.27 6.02 1.59
C PHE A 148 12.94 5.32 0.28
N HIS A 149 12.33 6.08 -0.63
CA HIS A 149 12.11 5.73 -2.03
C HIS A 149 13.14 6.52 -2.87
N GLY A 150 14.30 5.94 -3.12
CA GLY A 150 15.46 6.68 -3.58
C GLY A 150 15.88 7.73 -2.55
N ARG A 151 15.68 9.01 -2.88
CA ARG A 151 15.94 10.13 -1.96
C ARG A 151 14.68 10.71 -1.29
N LEU A 152 13.51 10.23 -1.68
CA LEU A 152 12.24 10.70 -1.17
C LEU A 152 11.92 9.99 0.17
N PRO A 153 11.77 10.71 1.29
CA PRO A 153 11.27 10.11 2.51
C PRO A 153 9.77 9.81 2.38
N ILE A 154 9.39 8.56 2.62
CA ILE A 154 8.02 8.06 2.55
C ILE A 154 7.66 7.34 3.85
N LEU A 155 6.40 6.94 4.01
CA LEU A 155 5.91 6.25 5.19
C LEU A 155 5.51 4.80 4.89
N GLY A 156 5.98 3.88 5.71
CA GLY A 156 5.31 2.62 6.00
C GLY A 156 4.50 2.75 7.30
N TYR A 157 3.74 1.72 7.65
CA TYR A 157 2.88 1.73 8.84
C TYR A 157 2.97 0.41 9.58
N ARG A 158 3.17 0.48 10.91
CA ARG A 158 2.96 -0.64 11.81
C ARG A 158 1.60 -0.47 12.50
N ILE A 159 0.83 -1.54 12.54
CA ILE A 159 -0.48 -1.63 13.18
C ILE A 159 -0.50 -2.94 13.97
N GLU A 160 -0.40 -2.86 15.29
CA GLU A 160 -0.27 -4.03 16.17
C GLU A 160 0.92 -4.94 15.75
N ALA A 161 0.66 -6.20 15.41
CA ALA A 161 1.66 -7.18 14.95
C ALA A 161 1.85 -7.21 13.43
N PHE A 162 1.29 -6.26 12.70
CA PHE A 162 1.36 -6.13 11.25
C PHE A 162 2.17 -4.91 10.83
N ALA A 163 2.98 -5.03 9.77
CA ALA A 163 3.58 -3.87 9.11
C ALA A 163 3.37 -3.91 7.59
N TYR A 164 3.10 -2.74 7.01
CA TYR A 164 2.99 -2.52 5.57
C TYR A 164 4.01 -1.48 5.13
N ILE A 165 4.91 -1.89 4.24
CA ILE A 165 5.98 -1.04 3.70
C ILE A 165 6.00 -1.23 2.18
N THR A 166 5.75 -0.16 1.44
CA THR A 166 5.84 -0.16 -0.03
C THR A 166 6.90 0.82 -0.50
N ASP A 167 7.37 0.66 -1.75
CA ASP A 167 8.28 1.60 -2.46
C ASP A 167 9.61 1.87 -1.76
N MET A 168 9.94 1.08 -0.76
CA MET A 168 11.18 1.24 -0.02
C MET A 168 12.38 0.80 -0.87
N SER A 169 13.45 1.60 -0.84
CA SER A 169 14.81 1.25 -1.26
C SER A 169 15.78 1.17 -0.09
N PHE A 170 15.49 1.89 1.00
CA PHE A 170 16.33 1.96 2.19
C PHE A 170 15.51 2.26 3.45
N ILE A 171 15.93 1.70 4.58
CA ILE A 171 15.39 1.97 5.92
C ILE A 171 16.55 2.21 6.89
N GLU A 172 16.43 3.21 7.75
CA GLU A 172 17.42 3.49 8.80
C GLU A 172 17.27 2.48 9.95
N PRO A 173 18.38 2.16 10.66
CA PRO A 173 18.34 1.18 11.77
C PRO A 173 17.32 1.51 12.86
N GLU A 174 17.16 2.78 13.22
CA GLU A 174 16.19 3.24 14.23
C GLU A 174 14.74 3.00 13.78
N GLU A 175 14.47 3.11 12.49
CA GLU A 175 13.15 2.84 11.92
C GLU A 175 12.90 1.33 11.80
N LEU A 176 13.95 0.56 11.50
CA LEU A 176 13.89 -0.90 11.47
C LEU A 176 13.55 -1.48 12.85
N ASP A 177 14.09 -0.90 13.92
CA ASP A 177 13.80 -1.31 15.30
C ASP A 177 12.30 -1.18 15.64
N LYS A 178 11.59 -0.24 15.04
CA LYS A 178 10.14 -0.06 15.26
C LYS A 178 9.29 -1.24 14.75
N ILE A 179 9.80 -2.02 13.80
CA ILE A 179 9.09 -3.15 13.20
C ILE A 179 9.63 -4.52 13.64
N LYS A 180 10.55 -4.56 14.59
CA LYS A 180 10.94 -5.81 15.25
C LYS A 180 9.78 -6.41 16.04
N GLY A 181 9.68 -7.74 16.03
CA GLY A 181 8.65 -8.47 16.76
C GLY A 181 7.24 -8.43 16.16
N ILE A 182 7.09 -7.96 14.90
CA ILE A 182 5.83 -8.12 14.16
C ILE A 182 5.64 -9.58 13.75
N ASP A 183 4.39 -9.99 13.58
CA ASP A 183 4.03 -11.31 13.08
C ASP A 183 4.05 -11.37 11.55
N THR A 184 3.45 -10.39 10.92
CA THR A 184 3.27 -10.35 9.46
C THR A 184 3.81 -9.06 8.86
N LEU A 185 4.61 -9.20 7.82
CA LEU A 185 5.19 -8.10 7.05
C LEU A 185 4.69 -8.13 5.60
N VAL A 186 4.11 -7.03 5.14
CA VAL A 186 3.95 -6.74 3.70
C VAL A 186 5.05 -5.77 3.31
N ILE A 187 5.88 -6.13 2.33
CA ILE A 187 7.06 -5.36 1.93
C ILE A 187 7.20 -5.34 0.40
N ASN A 188 7.64 -4.22 -0.17
CA ASN A 188 7.81 -4.17 -1.61
C ASN A 188 8.97 -5.05 -2.10
N ALA A 189 8.77 -5.65 -3.28
CA ALA A 189 9.84 -6.24 -4.08
C ALA A 189 9.53 -6.05 -5.56
N LEU A 190 10.16 -5.06 -6.18
CA LEU A 190 9.84 -4.68 -7.55
C LEU A 190 10.02 -5.85 -8.54
N ARG A 191 11.10 -6.62 -8.35
CA ARG A 191 11.50 -7.79 -9.16
C ARG A 191 12.43 -8.69 -8.36
N PHE A 192 12.78 -9.87 -8.92
CA PHE A 192 13.50 -10.86 -8.13
C PHE A 192 14.94 -10.44 -7.74
N SER A 193 15.78 -10.04 -8.68
CA SER A 193 17.22 -9.86 -8.41
C SER A 193 17.91 -8.66 -9.06
N LYS A 194 17.41 -8.11 -10.18
CA LYS A 194 18.11 -7.00 -10.83
C LYS A 194 17.90 -5.70 -10.03
N PRO A 195 18.96 -5.07 -9.47
CA PRO A 195 18.82 -3.87 -8.64
C PRO A 195 18.10 -2.71 -9.32
N HIS A 196 17.43 -1.85 -8.53
CA HIS A 196 16.75 -0.65 -8.97
C HIS A 196 17.08 0.52 -8.03
N GLY A 197 17.24 1.74 -8.57
CA GLY A 197 17.71 2.88 -7.77
C GLY A 197 16.74 3.39 -6.69
N SER A 198 15.44 3.05 -6.79
CA SER A 198 14.42 3.56 -5.86
C SER A 198 13.55 2.48 -5.23
N HIS A 199 13.69 1.22 -5.62
CA HIS A 199 12.96 0.08 -5.06
C HIS A 199 13.92 -1.06 -4.78
N GLN A 200 13.63 -1.86 -3.78
CA GLN A 200 14.36 -3.10 -3.52
C GLN A 200 13.84 -4.26 -4.38
N THR A 201 14.70 -5.24 -4.55
CA THR A 201 14.40 -6.56 -5.12
C THR A 201 14.01 -7.53 -4.01
N VAL A 202 13.53 -8.75 -4.38
CA VAL A 202 13.32 -9.83 -3.41
C VAL A 202 14.62 -10.13 -2.64
N LEU A 203 15.76 -10.21 -3.35
CA LEU A 203 17.05 -10.52 -2.68
C LEU A 203 17.52 -9.42 -1.72
N GLU A 204 17.27 -8.15 -2.06
CA GLU A 204 17.59 -7.04 -1.15
C GLU A 204 16.65 -7.00 0.06
N ALA A 205 15.37 -7.33 -0.13
CA ALA A 205 14.40 -7.42 0.95
C ALA A 205 14.75 -8.49 1.99
N TYR A 206 15.45 -9.56 1.60
CA TYR A 206 15.91 -10.59 2.55
C TYR A 206 16.78 -10.02 3.68
N ASN A 207 17.58 -8.98 3.43
CA ASN A 207 18.39 -8.37 4.48
C ASN A 207 17.50 -7.79 5.59
N VAL A 208 16.46 -7.04 5.20
CA VAL A 208 15.48 -6.44 6.11
C VAL A 208 14.67 -7.54 6.83
N ILE A 209 14.20 -8.54 6.09
CA ILE A 209 13.42 -9.67 6.64
C ILE A 209 14.22 -10.46 7.68
N ASN A 210 15.51 -10.71 7.40
CA ASN A 210 16.39 -11.45 8.31
C ASN A 210 16.66 -10.71 9.63
N GLU A 211 16.61 -9.39 9.63
CA GLU A 211 16.75 -8.58 10.84
C GLU A 211 15.44 -8.53 11.65
N ILE A 212 14.30 -8.39 10.98
CA ILE A 212 12.97 -8.31 11.61
C ILE A 212 12.49 -9.67 12.10
N LYS A 213 12.71 -10.73 11.32
CA LYS A 213 12.29 -12.13 11.52
C LYS A 213 10.77 -12.26 11.73
N PRO A 214 9.94 -11.73 10.83
CA PRO A 214 8.50 -11.92 10.91
C PRO A 214 8.14 -13.39 10.67
N ARG A 215 7.01 -13.84 11.19
CA ARG A 215 6.52 -15.21 10.94
C ARG A 215 6.13 -15.42 9.49
N VAL A 216 5.49 -14.41 8.87
CA VAL A 216 5.06 -14.46 7.46
C VAL A 216 5.39 -13.15 6.75
N VAL A 217 5.81 -13.26 5.49
CA VAL A 217 6.10 -12.13 4.60
C VAL A 217 5.28 -12.22 3.33
N TYR A 218 4.71 -11.10 2.90
CA TYR A 218 4.08 -10.95 1.57
C TYR A 218 4.79 -9.85 0.79
N PHE A 219 5.32 -10.20 -0.40
CA PHE A 219 5.89 -9.22 -1.32
C PHE A 219 4.81 -8.50 -2.10
N THR A 220 4.90 -7.18 -2.19
CA THR A 220 3.98 -6.29 -2.93
C THR A 220 4.72 -5.35 -3.86
N HIS A 221 4.03 -4.46 -4.55
CA HIS A 221 4.56 -3.46 -5.49
C HIS A 221 5.42 -4.09 -6.59
N MET A 222 4.95 -5.18 -7.15
CA MET A 222 5.69 -6.00 -8.12
C MET A 222 5.43 -5.56 -9.56
N MET A 223 6.49 -5.51 -10.36
CA MET A 223 6.39 -5.36 -11.81
C MET A 223 6.36 -6.75 -12.50
N HIS A 224 6.11 -6.78 -13.82
CA HIS A 224 6.06 -8.01 -14.59
C HIS A 224 7.41 -8.79 -14.59
N HIS A 225 8.53 -8.12 -14.35
CA HIS A 225 9.84 -8.79 -14.25
C HIS A 225 10.05 -9.55 -12.91
N ILE A 226 9.07 -9.57 -12.01
CA ILE A 226 9.10 -10.50 -10.87
C ILE A 226 9.06 -11.96 -11.34
N GLY A 227 8.42 -12.23 -12.48
CA GLY A 227 8.16 -13.55 -13.04
C GLY A 227 6.73 -14.03 -12.79
N LEU A 228 6.37 -15.17 -13.36
CA LEU A 228 5.06 -15.80 -13.15
C LEU A 228 4.87 -16.17 -11.69
N HIS A 229 3.72 -15.79 -11.12
CA HIS A 229 3.38 -16.04 -9.71
C HIS A 229 3.61 -17.50 -9.31
N ALA A 230 3.06 -18.44 -10.07
CA ALA A 230 3.18 -19.87 -9.78
C ALA A 230 4.61 -20.43 -9.86
N LYS A 231 5.51 -19.77 -10.61
CA LYS A 231 6.93 -20.18 -10.70
C LYS A 231 7.73 -19.62 -9.51
N ILE A 232 7.52 -18.34 -9.21
CA ILE A 232 8.28 -17.67 -8.14
C ILE A 232 7.88 -18.18 -6.76
N GLU A 233 6.59 -18.40 -6.52
CA GLU A 233 6.09 -18.94 -5.25
C GLU A 233 6.76 -20.28 -4.86
N LYS A 234 7.14 -21.09 -5.83
CA LYS A 234 7.81 -22.39 -5.60
C LYS A 234 9.28 -22.29 -5.17
N ILE A 235 9.92 -21.16 -5.38
CA ILE A 235 11.33 -20.95 -5.06
C ILE A 235 11.54 -20.01 -3.87
N LEU A 236 10.48 -19.41 -3.36
CA LEU A 236 10.52 -18.63 -2.12
C LEU A 236 10.58 -19.57 -0.92
N PRO A 237 11.17 -19.13 0.21
CA PRO A 237 11.05 -19.83 1.50
C PRO A 237 9.59 -19.98 1.93
N ASP A 238 9.28 -21.03 2.69
CA ASP A 238 7.89 -21.42 3.09
C ASP A 238 7.11 -20.30 3.80
N ASN A 239 7.80 -19.35 4.42
CA ASN A 239 7.17 -18.23 5.12
C ASN A 239 7.14 -16.92 4.29
N MET A 240 7.51 -16.97 3.02
CA MET A 240 7.55 -15.81 2.13
C MET A 240 6.71 -16.08 0.89
N HIS A 241 5.81 -15.15 0.57
CA HIS A 241 4.83 -15.29 -0.49
C HIS A 241 4.78 -14.06 -1.38
N LEU A 242 4.37 -14.23 -2.65
CA LEU A 242 3.95 -13.10 -3.47
C LEU A 242 2.51 -12.72 -3.10
N ALA A 243 2.26 -11.47 -2.77
CA ALA A 243 0.89 -10.98 -2.69
C ALA A 243 0.21 -11.02 -4.08
N TYR A 244 -1.10 -11.08 -4.09
CA TYR A 244 -1.93 -10.94 -5.30
C TYR A 244 -3.20 -10.18 -4.95
N ASP A 245 -3.83 -9.61 -5.96
CA ASP A 245 -5.03 -8.80 -5.78
C ASP A 245 -6.19 -9.63 -5.25
N GLY A 246 -6.70 -9.22 -4.10
CA GLY A 246 -7.75 -9.93 -3.39
C GLY A 246 -7.27 -10.97 -2.36
N LEU A 247 -5.95 -11.13 -2.15
CA LEU A 247 -5.40 -11.95 -1.08
C LEU A 247 -5.93 -11.46 0.28
N GLU A 248 -6.46 -12.38 1.08
CA GLU A 248 -6.94 -12.11 2.44
C GLU A 248 -6.21 -12.99 3.45
N PHE A 249 -5.78 -12.39 4.55
CA PHE A 249 -5.17 -13.10 5.67
C PHE A 249 -5.47 -12.42 7.00
N TYR A 250 -5.18 -13.10 8.10
CA TYR A 250 -5.44 -12.64 9.47
C TYR A 250 -4.15 -12.52 10.27
N VAL A 251 -4.08 -11.45 11.05
CA VAL A 251 -3.01 -11.13 12.00
C VAL A 251 -3.61 -10.91 13.38
#